data_7e67c2175b1e1f9c2f3331d518fb2ba5
#
_entry.id   7e67c2175b1e1f9c2f3331d518fb2ba5
#
_cell.length_a   1.000
_cell.length_b   1.000
_cell.length_c   1.000
_cell.angle_alpha   90.00
_cell.angle_beta   90.00
_cell.angle_gamma   90.00
#
_symmetry.space_group_name_H-M   'P 1'
#
loop_
_entity.id
_entity.type
_entity.pdbx_description
1 polymer ?
#
loop_
_entity_poly.entity_id
_entity_poly.type
_entity_poly.pdbx_seq_one_letter_code
_entity_poly.pdbx_strand_id
1 'polypeptide(L)'
;MENKTEELLNYLEGFITENRKEGFLRVLKNRTRHFTVAMEDVYQLHNTSAVMRSCEVFGIQELNVIEQKFGKRIDTEIAMGAQKWVDVNRFNSVQSCIDEMKFKGYQIIATTPHNDSCMLHEFDITKPSALFFGTEKLGLSEEVISQADGFLKIPMVGYTESLNISVSAAIIIQDVTNRLRQSDINWQLTVEEVLD
;
A
#
# COMPACT_ATOMS: atom_id res chain seq x y z
N MET A 1 -14.27 6.98 -26.00
CA MET A 1 -13.07 7.24 -25.22
C MET A 1 -12.03 6.13 -25.39
N GLU A 2 -12.40 4.87 -25.37
CA GLU A 2 -11.49 3.70 -25.56
C GLU A 2 -10.58 3.82 -26.78
N ASN A 3 -11.13 4.21 -27.94
CA ASN A 3 -10.34 4.29 -29.18
C ASN A 3 -9.18 5.30 -29.13
N LYS A 4 -9.33 6.39 -28.38
CA LYS A 4 -8.24 7.40 -28.23
C LYS A 4 -7.12 6.95 -27.31
N THR A 5 -7.45 6.18 -26.29
CA THR A 5 -6.46 5.61 -25.35
C THR A 5 -5.61 4.55 -26.06
N GLU A 6 -6.23 3.67 -26.85
CA GLU A 6 -5.51 2.68 -27.66
C GLU A 6 -4.61 3.33 -28.73
N GLU A 7 -5.10 4.35 -29.42
CA GLU A 7 -4.30 5.10 -30.42
C GLU A 7 -3.08 5.77 -29.76
N LEU A 8 -3.29 6.39 -28.57
CA LEU A 8 -2.18 7.01 -27.82
C LEU A 8 -1.19 5.96 -27.32
N LEU A 9 -1.66 4.84 -26.80
CA LEU A 9 -0.81 3.74 -26.35
C LEU A 9 0.05 3.21 -27.51
N ASN A 10 -0.55 2.90 -28.66
CA ASN A 10 0.17 2.44 -29.85
C ASN A 10 1.22 3.47 -30.33
N TYR A 11 0.89 4.77 -30.25
CA TYR A 11 1.84 5.83 -30.59
C TYR A 11 3.03 5.86 -29.62
N LEU A 12 2.76 5.81 -28.31
CA LEU A 12 3.80 5.85 -27.27
C LEU A 12 4.67 4.60 -27.27
N GLU A 13 4.12 3.44 -27.56
CA GLU A 13 4.87 2.18 -27.70
C GLU A 13 5.97 2.27 -28.78
N GLY A 14 5.77 3.07 -29.82
CA GLY A 14 6.79 3.32 -30.86
C GLY A 14 8.06 4.01 -30.35
N PHE A 15 8.05 4.59 -29.14
CA PHE A 15 9.21 5.28 -28.55
C PHE A 15 9.96 4.43 -27.52
N ILE A 16 9.52 3.21 -27.24
CA ILE A 16 10.17 2.30 -26.29
C ILE A 16 10.69 1.04 -27.00
N THR A 17 11.72 0.42 -26.42
CA THR A 17 12.23 -0.84 -26.93
C THR A 17 11.31 -2.00 -26.51
N GLU A 18 11.27 -3.09 -27.29
CA GLU A 18 10.52 -4.29 -26.95
C GLU A 18 10.87 -4.83 -25.55
N ASN A 19 12.15 -4.87 -25.20
CA ASN A 19 12.59 -5.29 -23.86
C ASN A 19 12.00 -4.43 -22.74
N ARG A 20 11.83 -3.12 -22.98
CA ARG A 20 11.20 -2.22 -22.00
C ARG A 20 9.68 -2.44 -21.92
N LYS A 21 9.04 -2.70 -23.04
CA LYS A 21 7.61 -3.06 -23.11
C LYS A 21 7.34 -4.36 -22.35
N GLU A 22 8.13 -5.38 -22.62
CA GLU A 22 8.05 -6.66 -21.90
C GLU A 22 8.28 -6.47 -20.39
N GLY A 23 9.19 -5.58 -20.00
CA GLY A 23 9.44 -5.20 -18.61
C GLY A 23 8.20 -4.62 -17.95
N PHE A 24 7.51 -3.68 -18.59
CA PHE A 24 6.26 -3.11 -18.10
C PHE A 24 5.16 -4.15 -17.93
N LEU A 25 4.91 -4.95 -18.97
CA LEU A 25 3.91 -6.00 -18.94
C LEU A 25 4.17 -7.03 -17.84
N ARG A 26 5.43 -7.41 -17.63
CA ARG A 26 5.82 -8.32 -16.55
C ARG A 26 5.56 -7.74 -15.17
N VAL A 27 5.83 -6.45 -14.97
CA VAL A 27 5.59 -5.77 -13.68
C VAL A 27 4.10 -5.61 -13.43
N LEU A 28 3.34 -5.14 -14.42
CA LEU A 28 1.89 -4.93 -14.32
C LEU A 28 1.13 -6.21 -13.95
N LYS A 29 1.53 -7.36 -14.50
CA LYS A 29 0.96 -8.67 -14.15
C LYS A 29 1.09 -9.05 -12.66
N ASN A 30 1.99 -8.42 -11.93
CA ASN A 30 2.25 -8.68 -10.51
C ASN A 30 1.74 -7.55 -9.59
N ARG A 31 1.08 -6.55 -10.14
CA ARG A 31 0.49 -5.44 -9.40
C ARG A 31 -0.92 -5.77 -8.92
N THR A 32 -1.28 -5.17 -7.79
CA THR A 32 -2.60 -5.37 -7.17
C THR A 32 -3.11 -4.12 -6.49
N ARG A 33 -4.43 -3.95 -6.53
CA ARG A 33 -5.21 -3.03 -5.67
C ARG A 33 -6.02 -3.79 -4.62
N HIS A 34 -5.85 -5.12 -4.51
CA HIS A 34 -6.52 -5.91 -3.47
C HIS A 34 -6.11 -5.46 -2.05
N PHE A 35 -4.85 -5.07 -1.90
CA PHE A 35 -4.36 -4.37 -0.71
C PHE A 35 -3.92 -2.96 -1.07
N THR A 36 -4.18 -2.01 -0.18
CA THR A 36 -3.60 -0.67 -0.20
C THR A 36 -2.98 -0.35 1.15
N VAL A 37 -2.08 0.60 1.19
CA VAL A 37 -1.37 1.02 2.41
C VAL A 37 -1.74 2.44 2.76
N ALA A 38 -2.02 2.71 4.03
CA ALA A 38 -2.25 4.05 4.56
C ALA A 38 -1.25 4.36 5.68
N MET A 39 -0.58 5.51 5.59
CA MET A 39 0.41 5.99 6.55
C MET A 39 -0.14 7.21 7.27
N GLU A 40 -0.34 7.11 8.58
CA GLU A 40 -0.87 8.21 9.39
C GLU A 40 0.25 9.01 10.05
N ASP A 41 0.38 10.30 9.68
CA ASP A 41 1.26 11.30 10.29
C ASP A 41 2.69 10.85 10.61
N VAL A 42 3.28 9.99 9.77
CA VAL A 42 4.62 9.46 9.99
C VAL A 42 5.65 10.59 9.96
N TYR A 43 6.27 10.87 11.10
CA TYR A 43 7.15 12.00 11.30
C TYR A 43 8.40 11.99 10.40
N GLN A 44 8.96 10.81 10.14
CA GLN A 44 10.23 10.69 9.43
C GLN A 44 9.99 10.42 7.94
N LEU A 45 10.38 11.36 7.08
CA LEU A 45 10.26 11.29 5.61
C LEU A 45 10.79 9.98 5.03
N HIS A 46 11.90 9.47 5.56
CA HIS A 46 12.52 8.25 5.08
C HIS A 46 11.63 7.01 5.32
N ASN A 47 10.80 6.98 6.35
CA ASN A 47 9.90 5.85 6.58
C ASN A 47 8.81 5.78 5.51
N THR A 48 8.17 6.90 5.16
CA THR A 48 7.18 6.95 4.08
C THR A 48 7.81 6.53 2.74
N SER A 49 9.02 7.01 2.44
CA SER A 49 9.74 6.66 1.22
C SER A 49 10.16 5.18 1.19
N ALA A 50 10.55 4.61 2.33
CA ALA A 50 10.88 3.19 2.46
C ALA A 50 9.64 2.30 2.32
N VAL A 51 8.49 2.71 2.89
CA VAL A 51 7.21 1.99 2.71
C VAL A 51 6.76 2.05 1.26
N MET A 52 6.86 3.21 0.60
CA MET A 52 6.57 3.33 -0.83
C MET A 52 7.41 2.37 -1.67
N ARG A 53 8.71 2.26 -1.37
CA ARG A 53 9.59 1.29 -2.03
C ARG A 53 9.15 -0.14 -1.78
N SER A 54 8.69 -0.46 -0.57
CA SER A 54 8.12 -1.77 -0.26
C SER A 54 6.83 -2.04 -1.05
N CYS A 55 5.94 -1.05 -1.18
CA CYS A 55 4.76 -1.16 -2.02
C CYS A 55 5.15 -1.48 -3.47
N GLU A 56 6.11 -0.75 -4.03
CA GLU A 56 6.60 -0.98 -5.39
C GLU A 56 7.16 -2.39 -5.57
N VAL A 57 8.09 -2.81 -4.72
CA VAL A 57 8.78 -4.10 -4.80
C VAL A 57 7.82 -5.29 -4.66
N PHE A 58 6.81 -5.18 -3.81
CA PHE A 58 5.84 -6.24 -3.55
C PHE A 58 4.54 -6.10 -4.35
N GLY A 59 4.45 -5.13 -5.25
CA GLY A 59 3.37 -4.98 -6.23
C GLY A 59 2.10 -4.34 -5.69
N ILE A 60 2.12 -3.64 -4.56
CA ILE A 60 1.02 -2.77 -4.11
C ILE A 60 0.97 -1.54 -5.01
N GLN A 61 -0.19 -1.27 -5.63
CA GLN A 61 -0.31 -0.17 -6.57
C GLN A 61 -0.51 1.19 -5.88
N GLU A 62 -1.14 1.23 -4.70
CA GLU A 62 -1.59 2.49 -4.10
C GLU A 62 -1.04 2.67 -2.67
N LEU A 63 -0.52 3.86 -2.40
CA LEU A 63 -0.08 4.33 -1.08
C LEU A 63 -0.85 5.60 -0.71
N ASN A 64 -1.53 5.58 0.42
CA ASN A 64 -2.29 6.70 0.98
C ASN A 64 -1.49 7.34 2.11
N VAL A 65 -1.25 8.65 2.04
CA VAL A 65 -0.47 9.40 3.03
C VAL A 65 -1.37 10.43 3.69
N ILE A 66 -1.58 10.28 4.99
CA ILE A 66 -2.37 11.21 5.81
C ILE A 66 -1.41 12.21 6.45
N GLU A 67 -1.60 13.49 6.18
CA GLU A 67 -0.71 14.59 6.59
C GLU A 67 -1.50 15.64 7.39
N GLN A 68 -2.00 15.26 8.57
CA GLN A 68 -2.73 16.19 9.45
C GLN A 68 -1.80 17.15 10.18
N LYS A 69 -0.69 16.63 10.70
CA LYS A 69 0.23 17.40 11.59
C LYS A 69 1.51 17.80 10.88
N PHE A 70 1.94 17.02 9.93
CA PHE A 70 3.25 17.18 9.28
C PHE A 70 3.09 17.06 7.76
N GLY A 71 3.17 18.20 7.07
CA GLY A 71 3.27 18.21 5.60
C GLY A 71 4.62 17.66 5.15
N LYS A 72 4.65 16.64 4.31
CA LYS A 72 5.88 15.93 3.96
C LYS A 72 6.11 15.82 2.47
N ARG A 73 7.37 15.82 2.10
CA ARG A 73 7.85 15.45 0.77
C ARG A 73 8.35 14.00 0.81
N ILE A 74 8.19 13.30 -0.31
CA ILE A 74 8.80 11.99 -0.50
C ILE A 74 10.30 12.20 -0.75
N ASP A 75 11.13 11.46 -0.02
CA ASP A 75 12.56 11.42 -0.29
C ASP A 75 12.81 10.52 -1.51
N THR A 76 13.17 11.15 -2.63
CA THR A 76 13.36 10.47 -3.92
C THR A 76 14.60 9.57 -3.95
N GLU A 77 15.62 9.86 -3.14
CA GLU A 77 16.83 9.03 -3.04
C GLU A 77 16.50 7.71 -2.32
N ILE A 78 15.73 7.76 -1.24
CA ILE A 78 15.30 6.57 -0.50
C ILE A 78 14.26 5.78 -1.29
N ALA A 79 13.32 6.45 -1.93
CA ALA A 79 12.30 5.82 -2.76
C ALA A 79 12.87 5.13 -4.02
N MET A 80 14.09 5.46 -4.43
CA MET A 80 14.79 4.83 -5.56
C MET A 80 13.98 4.80 -6.86
N GLY A 81 13.13 5.80 -7.07
CA GLY A 81 12.26 5.89 -8.25
C GLY A 81 10.88 5.22 -8.10
N ALA A 82 10.58 4.56 -6.98
CA ALA A 82 9.29 3.91 -6.71
C ALA A 82 8.10 4.88 -6.85
N GLN A 83 8.31 6.17 -6.56
CA GLN A 83 7.30 7.22 -6.71
C GLN A 83 6.79 7.41 -8.14
N LYS A 84 7.42 6.78 -9.13
CA LYS A 84 6.97 6.80 -10.53
C LYS A 84 6.00 5.66 -10.86
N TRP A 85 5.89 4.67 -9.97
CA TRP A 85 5.22 3.40 -10.20
C TRP A 85 4.15 3.06 -9.17
N VAL A 86 4.07 3.84 -8.09
CA VAL A 86 3.07 3.71 -7.04
C VAL A 86 2.22 4.97 -7.02
N ASP A 87 0.91 4.82 -7.05
CA ASP A 87 -0.04 5.92 -6.95
C ASP A 87 -0.05 6.44 -5.52
N VAL A 88 0.30 7.71 -5.34
CA VAL A 88 0.36 8.33 -4.02
C VAL A 88 -0.78 9.30 -3.83
N ASN A 89 -1.74 8.91 -3.02
CA ASN A 89 -2.85 9.76 -2.61
C ASN A 89 -2.52 10.47 -1.29
N ARG A 90 -2.86 11.76 -1.21
CA ARG A 90 -2.61 12.59 -0.02
C ARG A 90 -3.91 13.05 0.59
N PHE A 91 -4.02 12.87 1.89
CA PHE A 91 -5.19 13.23 2.68
C PHE A 91 -4.81 14.20 3.79
N ASN A 92 -5.68 15.20 4.00
CA ASN A 92 -5.50 16.20 5.06
C ASN A 92 -6.13 15.78 6.39
N SER A 93 -6.84 14.64 6.43
CA SER A 93 -7.44 14.09 7.64
C SER A 93 -7.56 12.57 7.56
N VAL A 94 -7.57 11.93 8.72
CA VAL A 94 -7.83 10.50 8.87
C VAL A 94 -9.21 10.15 8.31
N GLN A 95 -10.23 10.95 8.65
CA GLN A 95 -11.59 10.69 8.22
C GLN A 95 -11.74 10.66 6.70
N SER A 96 -11.12 11.63 5.99
CA SER A 96 -11.20 11.67 4.53
C SER A 96 -10.53 10.46 3.86
N CYS A 97 -9.46 9.94 4.46
CA CYS A 97 -8.80 8.72 3.98
C CYS A 97 -9.68 7.49 4.23
N ILE A 98 -10.23 7.35 5.44
CA ILE A 98 -11.12 6.23 5.79
C ILE A 98 -12.36 6.21 4.89
N ASP A 99 -13.01 7.36 4.69
CA ASP A 99 -14.19 7.47 3.85
C ASP A 99 -13.89 7.03 2.41
N GLU A 100 -12.78 7.48 1.86
CA GLU A 100 -12.33 7.07 0.52
C GLU A 100 -12.04 5.57 0.44
N MET A 101 -11.35 4.99 1.45
CA MET A 101 -11.08 3.56 1.48
C MET A 101 -12.37 2.74 1.56
N LYS A 102 -13.30 3.14 2.41
CA LYS A 102 -14.62 2.49 2.53
C LYS A 102 -15.43 2.64 1.23
N PHE A 103 -15.40 3.80 0.59
CA PHE A 103 -16.06 4.02 -0.70
C PHE A 103 -15.51 3.10 -1.79
N LYS A 104 -14.20 2.85 -1.82
CA LYS A 104 -13.54 1.89 -2.71
C LYS A 104 -13.78 0.41 -2.33
N GLY A 105 -14.48 0.14 -1.22
CA GLY A 105 -14.82 -1.23 -0.79
C GLY A 105 -13.75 -1.91 0.05
N TYR A 106 -12.75 -1.19 0.56
CA TYR A 106 -11.74 -1.75 1.47
C TYR A 106 -12.28 -1.85 2.90
N GLN A 107 -11.96 -2.95 3.58
CA GLN A 107 -12.00 -2.98 5.03
C GLN A 107 -10.77 -2.24 5.60
N ILE A 108 -10.98 -1.58 6.75
CA ILE A 108 -9.92 -0.81 7.44
C ILE A 108 -9.21 -1.73 8.42
N ILE A 109 -7.92 -2.00 8.19
CA ILE A 109 -7.11 -2.85 9.07
C ILE A 109 -6.05 -2.02 9.78
N ALA A 110 -6.20 -1.89 11.09
CA ALA A 110 -5.24 -1.20 11.94
C ALA A 110 -4.08 -2.13 12.30
N THR A 111 -2.85 -1.74 11.93
CA THR A 111 -1.65 -2.50 12.33
C THR A 111 -1.18 -2.02 13.70
N THR A 112 -1.25 -2.89 14.70
CA THR A 112 -0.91 -2.55 16.08
C THR A 112 -0.43 -3.80 16.83
N PRO A 113 0.60 -3.69 17.69
CA PRO A 113 1.01 -4.80 18.57
C PRO A 113 0.04 -5.02 19.73
N HIS A 114 -0.82 -4.06 20.01
CA HIS A 114 -1.78 -4.05 21.10
C HIS A 114 -3.15 -4.56 20.62
N ASN A 115 -4.08 -4.66 21.55
CA ASN A 115 -5.45 -5.14 21.34
C ASN A 115 -5.54 -6.65 21.03
N ASP A 116 -6.77 -7.12 20.88
CA ASP A 116 -7.09 -8.47 20.44
C ASP A 116 -6.88 -8.59 18.91
N SER A 117 -5.61 -8.50 18.51
CA SER A 117 -5.21 -8.43 17.10
C SER A 117 -4.98 -9.82 16.53
N CYS A 118 -5.45 -10.03 15.31
CA CYS A 118 -5.15 -11.21 14.53
C CYS A 118 -3.64 -11.30 14.25
N MET A 119 -3.06 -12.49 14.36
CA MET A 119 -1.68 -12.72 13.98
C MET A 119 -1.52 -12.67 12.45
N LEU A 120 -0.42 -12.11 11.96
CA LEU A 120 -0.20 -11.90 10.52
C LEU A 120 -0.43 -13.17 9.69
N HIS A 121 0.03 -14.32 10.14
CA HIS A 121 -0.12 -15.59 9.43
C HIS A 121 -1.56 -16.15 9.42
N GLU A 122 -2.45 -15.62 10.28
CA GLU A 122 -3.87 -15.99 10.39
C GLU A 122 -4.78 -14.97 9.71
N PHE A 123 -4.23 -13.84 9.26
CA PHE A 123 -5.02 -12.76 8.66
C PHE A 123 -5.76 -13.23 7.41
N ASP A 124 -7.07 -12.97 7.36
CA ASP A 124 -7.91 -13.28 6.22
C ASP A 124 -7.60 -12.36 5.03
N ILE A 125 -6.98 -12.92 3.99
CA ILE A 125 -6.60 -12.20 2.78
C ILE A 125 -7.70 -12.16 1.72
N THR A 126 -8.88 -12.72 1.97
CA THR A 126 -9.93 -12.85 0.95
C THR A 126 -10.62 -11.53 0.64
N LYS A 127 -10.57 -10.57 1.55
CA LYS A 127 -11.24 -9.27 1.41
C LYS A 127 -10.24 -8.16 1.06
N PRO A 128 -10.59 -7.28 0.12
CA PRO A 128 -9.81 -6.07 -0.12
C PRO A 128 -9.59 -5.27 1.16
N SER A 129 -8.35 -4.89 1.44
CA SER A 129 -8.01 -4.30 2.75
C SER A 129 -7.05 -3.12 2.62
N ALA A 130 -7.36 -2.05 3.35
CA ALA A 130 -6.47 -0.91 3.56
C ALA A 130 -5.71 -1.11 4.88
N LEU A 131 -4.40 -1.29 4.77
CA LEU A 131 -3.50 -1.54 5.89
C LEU A 131 -2.99 -0.21 6.45
N PHE A 132 -3.46 0.17 7.63
CA PHE A 132 -3.12 1.42 8.28
C PHE A 132 -1.92 1.27 9.20
N PHE A 133 -0.92 2.15 9.02
CA PHE A 133 0.29 2.23 9.83
C PHE A 133 0.39 3.60 10.50
N GLY A 134 0.57 3.63 11.81
CA GLY A 134 0.68 4.83 12.62
C GLY A 134 2.11 5.29 12.86
N THR A 135 2.28 6.26 13.74
CA THR A 135 3.59 6.79 14.12
C THR A 135 4.35 5.80 15.00
N GLU A 136 5.70 5.90 15.02
CA GLU A 136 6.57 5.06 15.85
C GLU A 136 6.35 5.23 17.34
N LYS A 137 5.94 6.44 17.77
CA LYS A 137 5.81 6.79 19.19
C LYS A 137 4.41 6.57 19.74
N LEU A 138 3.40 6.92 18.96
CA LEU A 138 2.00 6.95 19.41
C LEU A 138 1.14 5.87 18.76
N GLY A 139 1.68 5.18 17.76
CA GLY A 139 0.89 4.24 16.96
C GLY A 139 -0.15 4.95 16.10
N LEU A 140 -1.25 4.29 15.83
CA LEU A 140 -2.42 4.83 15.14
C LEU A 140 -3.27 5.66 16.11
N SER A 141 -3.93 6.69 15.57
CA SER A 141 -4.86 7.52 16.34
C SER A 141 -6.11 6.73 16.76
N GLU A 142 -6.78 7.24 17.80
CA GLU A 142 -8.07 6.71 18.23
C GLU A 142 -9.12 6.80 17.11
N GLU A 143 -8.99 7.79 16.23
CA GLU A 143 -9.87 7.97 15.08
C GLU A 143 -9.76 6.81 14.09
N VAL A 144 -8.57 6.25 13.85
CA VAL A 144 -8.39 5.02 13.06
C VAL A 144 -8.85 3.80 13.84
N ILE A 145 -8.41 3.67 15.10
CA ILE A 145 -8.68 2.51 15.95
C ILE A 145 -10.18 2.26 16.11
N SER A 146 -10.97 3.32 16.36
CA SER A 146 -12.42 3.21 16.57
C SER A 146 -13.21 2.87 15.30
N GLN A 147 -12.63 3.08 14.12
CA GLN A 147 -13.26 2.81 12.83
C GLN A 147 -12.67 1.59 12.10
N ALA A 148 -11.69 0.91 12.70
CA ALA A 148 -11.07 -0.27 12.14
C ALA A 148 -12.04 -1.47 12.13
N ASP A 149 -12.11 -2.17 11.01
CA ASP A 149 -12.86 -3.42 10.85
C ASP A 149 -12.08 -4.61 11.43
N GLY A 150 -10.77 -4.46 11.63
CA GLY A 150 -9.91 -5.47 12.20
C GLY A 150 -8.54 -4.95 12.61
N PHE A 151 -7.85 -5.76 13.42
CA PHE A 151 -6.54 -5.44 13.96
C PHE A 151 -5.55 -6.53 13.56
N LEU A 152 -4.33 -6.12 13.18
CA LEU A 152 -3.30 -7.00 12.67
C LEU A 152 -1.98 -6.77 13.40
N LYS A 153 -1.33 -7.86 13.82
CA LYS A 153 -0.01 -7.80 14.47
C LYS A 153 0.99 -8.81 13.91
N ILE A 154 2.25 -8.41 13.92
CA ILE A 154 3.38 -9.29 13.64
C ILE A 154 3.69 -10.10 14.91
N PRO A 155 3.84 -11.43 14.84
CA PRO A 155 4.29 -12.21 15.99
C PRO A 155 5.70 -11.77 16.41
N MET A 156 5.85 -11.35 17.66
CA MET A 156 7.14 -10.94 18.24
C MET A 156 7.39 -11.75 19.51
N VAL A 157 8.63 -12.21 19.71
CA VAL A 157 9.02 -13.08 20.84
C VAL A 157 10.12 -12.46 21.71
N GLY A 158 10.59 -11.26 21.34
CA GLY A 158 11.63 -10.54 22.08
C GLY A 158 11.06 -9.59 23.13
N TYR A 159 11.96 -8.94 23.88
CA TYR A 159 11.61 -7.90 24.84
C TYR A 159 11.17 -6.58 24.17
N THR A 160 11.57 -6.36 22.92
CA THR A 160 11.16 -5.17 22.15
C THR A 160 9.72 -5.32 21.70
N GLU A 161 8.87 -4.36 22.04
CA GLU A 161 7.41 -4.41 21.82
C GLU A 161 6.99 -3.85 20.46
N SER A 162 7.89 -3.23 19.71
CA SER A 162 7.60 -2.63 18.40
C SER A 162 8.79 -2.72 17.45
N LEU A 163 8.51 -2.70 16.15
CA LEU A 163 9.48 -2.56 15.08
C LEU A 163 9.40 -1.15 14.49
N ASN A 164 10.45 -0.73 13.79
CA ASN A 164 10.36 0.45 12.92
C ASN A 164 9.19 0.26 11.94
N ILE A 165 8.45 1.34 11.69
CA ILE A 165 7.24 1.30 10.85
C ILE A 165 7.50 0.76 9.43
N SER A 166 8.63 1.15 8.82
CA SER A 166 8.95 0.68 7.46
C SER A 166 9.29 -0.81 7.44
N VAL A 167 9.87 -1.34 8.52
CA VAL A 167 10.12 -2.77 8.69
C VAL A 167 8.81 -3.52 8.88
N SER A 168 7.93 -3.04 9.76
CA SER A 168 6.61 -3.63 9.97
C SER A 168 5.81 -3.67 8.67
N ALA A 169 5.77 -2.56 7.94
CA ALA A 169 5.08 -2.47 6.67
C ALA A 169 5.66 -3.47 5.65
N ALA A 170 6.99 -3.56 5.52
CA ALA A 170 7.62 -4.50 4.59
C ALA A 170 7.28 -5.96 4.90
N ILE A 171 7.29 -6.35 6.19
CA ILE A 171 6.96 -7.73 6.62
C ILE A 171 5.49 -8.02 6.30
N ILE A 172 4.56 -7.13 6.66
CA ILE A 172 3.13 -7.33 6.43
C ILE A 172 2.82 -7.37 4.94
N ILE A 173 3.30 -6.41 4.17
CA ILE A 173 3.07 -6.33 2.72
C ILE A 173 3.62 -7.59 2.03
N GLN A 174 4.82 -8.03 2.37
CA GLN A 174 5.43 -9.23 1.80
C GLN A 174 4.59 -10.47 2.09
N ASP A 175 4.17 -10.69 3.32
CA ASP A 175 3.35 -11.86 3.71
C ASP A 175 2.02 -11.87 2.98
N VAL A 176 1.21 -10.79 3.09
CA VAL A 176 -0.13 -10.75 2.51
C VAL A 176 -0.10 -10.86 0.98
N THR A 177 0.86 -10.21 0.30
CA THR A 177 0.98 -10.30 -1.15
C THR A 177 1.51 -11.64 -1.62
N ASN A 178 2.38 -12.30 -0.85
CA ASN A 178 2.86 -13.65 -1.17
C ASN A 178 1.72 -14.67 -1.06
N ARG A 179 0.94 -14.63 0.02
CA ARG A 179 -0.24 -15.50 0.19
C ARG A 179 -1.31 -15.22 -0.86
N LEU A 180 -1.53 -13.95 -1.21
CA LEU A 180 -2.47 -13.54 -2.24
C LEU A 180 -2.13 -14.16 -3.60
N ARG A 181 -0.86 -14.14 -4.00
CA ARG A 181 -0.38 -14.74 -5.26
C ARG A 181 -0.48 -16.26 -5.31
N GLN A 182 -0.55 -16.91 -4.16
CA GLN A 182 -0.70 -18.37 -4.03
C GLN A 182 -2.17 -18.80 -3.89
N SER A 183 -3.09 -17.85 -3.83
CA SER A 183 -4.53 -18.10 -3.69
C SER A 183 -5.24 -18.11 -5.04
N ASP A 184 -6.50 -18.56 -5.02
CA ASP A 184 -7.42 -18.51 -6.17
C ASP A 184 -8.19 -17.18 -6.27
N ILE A 185 -7.81 -16.17 -5.48
CA ILE A 185 -8.44 -14.84 -5.47
C ILE A 185 -8.08 -14.12 -6.77
N ASN A 186 -9.05 -13.47 -7.40
CA ASN A 186 -8.77 -12.55 -8.50
C ASN A 186 -8.25 -11.23 -7.95
N TRP A 187 -6.92 -11.08 -7.92
CA TRP A 187 -6.22 -9.96 -7.29
C TRP A 187 -5.48 -9.03 -8.26
N GLN A 188 -5.35 -9.44 -9.51
CA GLN A 188 -4.63 -8.68 -10.52
C GLN A 188 -5.37 -7.39 -10.87
N LEU A 189 -4.65 -6.42 -11.38
CA LEU A 189 -5.25 -5.22 -11.96
C LEU A 189 -6.20 -5.60 -13.10
N THR A 190 -7.31 -4.90 -13.18
CA THR A 190 -8.24 -4.98 -14.31
C THR A 190 -7.59 -4.36 -15.56
N VAL A 191 -8.17 -4.64 -16.74
CA VAL A 191 -7.69 -4.03 -18.00
C VAL A 191 -7.74 -2.50 -17.92
N GLU A 192 -8.77 -1.94 -17.29
CA GLU A 192 -8.94 -0.50 -17.11
C GLU A 192 -7.82 0.07 -16.21
N GLU A 193 -7.53 -0.59 -15.09
CA GLU A 193 -6.46 -0.19 -14.16
C GLU A 193 -5.05 -0.33 -14.74
N VAL A 194 -4.87 -1.18 -15.73
CA VAL A 194 -3.58 -1.34 -16.44
C VAL A 194 -3.36 -0.21 -17.45
N LEU A 195 -4.45 0.39 -17.98
CA LEU A 195 -4.42 1.46 -18.97
C LEU A 195 -4.32 2.87 -18.36
N ASP A 196 -4.61 3.02 -17.05
CA ASP A 196 -4.46 4.25 -16.30
C ASP A 196 -2.97 4.50 -15.93
#